data_6266d842f9ad4240370115fef6fa7dc6
#
_entry.id   6266d842f9ad4240370115fef6fa7dc6
#
_cell.length_a   1.000
_cell.length_b   1.000
_cell.length_c   1.000
_cell.angle_alpha   90.00
_cell.angle_beta   90.00
_cell.angle_gamma   90.00
#
_symmetry.space_group_name_H-M   'P 1'
#
loop_
_entity.id
_entity.type
_entity.pdbx_description
1 polymer ?
#
loop_
_entity_poly.entity_id
_entity_poly.type
_entity_poly.pdbx_seq_one_letter_code
_entity_poly.pdbx_strand_id
1 'polypeptide(L)'
;MPFKILLHPKAAKALRKLKEPEKTRIKEKLEELKEKPEQKGKRLKYTEFWILRIGEYRAIYEINRKEKKVIILFIGHRKTVYADFSKIFLF
;
A
#
# COMPACT_ATOMS: atom_id res chain seq x y z
N MET A 1 -4.13 -1.91 20.04
CA MET A 1 -2.71 -1.69 19.72
C MET A 1 -2.59 -1.33 18.25
N PRO A 2 -1.87 -0.27 17.89
CA PRO A 2 -1.71 0.09 16.49
C PRO A 2 -0.82 -0.90 15.74
N PHE A 3 -1.06 -1.02 14.45
CA PHE A 3 -0.22 -1.81 13.58
C PHE A 3 1.05 -1.02 13.24
N LYS A 4 2.14 -1.73 12.99
CA LYS A 4 3.38 -1.14 12.53
C LYS A 4 3.36 -1.12 10.99
N ILE A 5 3.68 0.04 10.40
CA ILE A 5 3.71 0.16 8.94
C ILE A 5 5.13 -0.11 8.44
N LEU A 6 5.25 -1.07 7.54
CA LEU A 6 6.53 -1.42 6.91
C LEU A 6 6.40 -1.21 5.41
N LEU A 7 7.48 -0.74 4.79
CA LEU A 7 7.52 -0.58 3.34
C LEU A 7 8.41 -1.65 2.73
N HIS A 8 7.83 -2.45 1.84
CA HIS A 8 8.64 -3.35 1.01
C HIS A 8 9.58 -2.47 0.16
N PRO A 9 10.81 -2.95 -0.15
CA PRO A 9 11.73 -2.15 -0.96
C PRO A 9 11.14 -1.61 -2.26
N LYS A 10 10.26 -2.37 -2.90
CA LYS A 10 9.59 -1.91 -4.13
C LYS A 10 8.66 -0.74 -3.86
N ALA A 11 7.96 -0.77 -2.74
CA ALA A 11 7.08 0.34 -2.36
C ALA A 11 7.90 1.57 -1.98
N ALA A 12 8.98 1.38 -1.24
CA ALA A 12 9.87 2.47 -0.85
C ALA A 12 10.47 3.16 -2.07
N LYS A 13 10.89 2.37 -3.06
CA LYS A 13 11.44 2.90 -4.30
C LYS A 13 10.40 3.73 -5.06
N ALA A 14 9.19 3.19 -5.18
CA ALA A 14 8.10 3.89 -5.87
C ALA A 14 7.80 5.23 -5.18
N LEU A 15 7.75 5.21 -3.86
CA LEU A 15 7.46 6.42 -3.09
C LEU A 15 8.54 7.49 -3.26
N ARG A 16 9.81 7.07 -3.28
CA ARG A 16 10.91 8.02 -3.45
C ARG A 16 10.88 8.75 -4.79
N LYS A 17 10.32 8.11 -5.82
CA LYS A 17 10.24 8.70 -7.16
C LYS A 17 9.13 9.72 -7.31
N LEU A 18 8.20 9.76 -6.37
CA LEU A 18 7.09 10.69 -6.43
C LEU A 18 7.51 12.08 -6.00
N LYS A 19 6.84 13.08 -6.55
CA LYS A 19 7.08 14.49 -6.22
C LYS A 19 6.02 14.98 -5.25
N GLU A 20 6.32 16.09 -4.60
CA GLU A 20 5.33 16.75 -3.75
C GLU A 20 4.30 17.45 -4.62
N PRO A 21 3.03 17.56 -4.19
CA PRO A 21 2.52 17.20 -2.85
C PRO A 21 2.09 15.73 -2.71
N GLU A 22 2.09 14.95 -3.81
CA GLU A 22 1.62 13.58 -3.78
C GLU A 22 2.37 12.70 -2.79
N LYS A 23 3.69 12.89 -2.72
CA LYS A 23 4.52 12.10 -1.82
C LYS A 23 4.08 12.23 -0.36
N THR A 24 3.89 13.44 0.10
CA THR A 24 3.44 13.70 1.48
C THR A 24 2.04 13.18 1.71
N ARG A 25 1.14 13.40 0.74
CA ARG A 25 -0.24 12.90 0.84
C ARG A 25 -0.27 11.38 1.00
N ILE A 26 0.54 10.69 0.23
CA ILE A 26 0.59 9.22 0.29
C ILE A 26 1.12 8.78 1.65
N LYS A 27 2.20 9.40 2.13
CA LYS A 27 2.75 9.06 3.45
C LYS A 27 1.73 9.23 4.56
N GLU A 28 0.97 10.31 4.52
CA GLU A 28 -0.06 10.56 5.53
C GLU A 28 -1.17 9.50 5.48
N LYS A 29 -1.60 9.13 4.28
CA LYS A 29 -2.62 8.10 4.13
C LYS A 29 -2.13 6.73 4.59
N LEU A 30 -0.88 6.41 4.31
CA LEU A 30 -0.31 5.14 4.77
C LEU A 30 -0.28 5.07 6.29
N GLU A 31 0.00 6.20 6.97
CA GLU A 31 -0.01 6.24 8.43
C GLU A 31 -1.38 5.93 9.01
N GLU A 32 -2.46 6.23 8.29
CA GLU A 32 -3.80 5.92 8.75
C GLU A 32 -4.06 4.41 8.85
N LEU A 33 -3.24 3.61 8.18
CA LEU A 33 -3.37 2.15 8.24
C LEU A 33 -2.94 1.57 9.58
N LYS A 34 -2.32 2.35 10.43
CA LYS A 34 -1.96 1.91 11.78
C LYS A 34 -3.19 1.54 12.59
N GLU A 35 -4.32 2.17 12.29
CA GLU A 35 -5.58 1.90 12.96
C GLU A 35 -6.55 1.28 11.96
N LYS A 36 -7.05 0.10 12.28
CA LYS A 36 -8.10 -0.59 11.51
C LYS A 36 -7.79 -0.70 10.01
N PRO A 37 -6.66 -1.30 9.63
CA PRO A 37 -6.28 -1.38 8.22
C PRO A 37 -7.29 -2.09 7.33
N GLU A 38 -8.10 -2.99 7.88
CA GLU A 38 -9.15 -3.67 7.11
C GLU A 38 -10.30 -2.76 6.72
N GLN A 39 -10.46 -1.64 7.44
CA GLN A 39 -11.54 -0.70 7.16
C GLN A 39 -11.12 0.45 6.27
N LYS A 40 -9.83 0.73 6.21
CA LYS A 40 -9.30 1.85 5.43
C LYS A 40 -9.19 1.54 3.95
N GLY A 41 -8.87 0.29 3.60
CA GLY A 41 -8.74 -0.13 2.22
C GLY A 41 -9.79 -1.15 1.84
N LYS A 42 -9.66 -1.67 0.62
CA LYS A 42 -10.52 -2.75 0.12
C LYS A 42 -9.68 -3.96 -0.19
N ARG A 43 -10.23 -5.13 0.13
CA ARG A 43 -9.55 -6.38 -0.19
C ARG A 43 -9.63 -6.66 -1.69
N LEU A 44 -8.51 -7.06 -2.28
CA LEU A 44 -8.48 -7.51 -3.66
C LEU A 44 -9.14 -8.88 -3.74
N LYS A 45 -10.11 -9.00 -4.64
CA LYS A 45 -10.91 -10.21 -4.79
C LYS A 45 -10.03 -11.44 -5.03
N TYR A 46 -10.30 -12.51 -4.27
CA TYR A 46 -9.58 -13.79 -4.37
C TYR A 46 -8.11 -13.74 -3.98
N THR A 47 -7.72 -12.73 -3.21
CA THR A 47 -6.35 -12.62 -2.74
C THR A 47 -6.31 -12.25 -1.25
N GLU A 48 -5.09 -12.23 -0.69
CA GLU A 48 -4.88 -11.74 0.67
C GLU A 48 -4.43 -10.28 0.67
N PHE A 49 -4.41 -9.65 -0.50
CA PHE A 49 -3.93 -8.28 -0.63
C PHE A 49 -5.06 -7.28 -0.47
N TRP A 50 -4.67 -6.08 -0.05
CA TRP A 50 -5.58 -4.97 0.16
C TRP A 50 -5.12 -3.77 -0.66
N ILE A 51 -6.05 -2.89 -0.98
CA ILE A 51 -5.74 -1.68 -1.75
C ILE A 51 -6.24 -0.46 -1.00
N LEU A 52 -5.37 0.52 -0.86
CA LEU A 52 -5.72 1.83 -0.33
C LEU A 52 -5.74 2.82 -1.48
N ARG A 53 -6.85 3.51 -1.63
CA ARG A 53 -7.03 4.52 -2.66
C ARG A 53 -6.54 5.88 -2.14
N ILE A 54 -5.60 6.49 -2.87
CA ILE A 54 -5.02 7.78 -2.49
C ILE A 54 -5.01 8.67 -3.74
N GLY A 55 -6.13 9.37 -4.01
CA GLY A 55 -6.23 10.17 -5.22
C GLY A 55 -6.00 9.34 -6.47
N GLU A 56 -5.05 9.74 -7.29
CA GLU A 56 -4.69 9.03 -8.52
C GLU A 56 -3.78 7.83 -8.27
N TYR A 57 -3.40 7.58 -7.01
CA TYR A 57 -2.49 6.51 -6.67
C TYR A 57 -3.18 5.42 -5.86
N ARG A 58 -2.55 4.26 -5.86
CA ARG A 58 -3.02 3.10 -5.10
C ARG A 58 -1.84 2.48 -4.39
N ALA A 59 -2.07 2.08 -3.14
CA ALA A 59 -1.08 1.35 -2.36
C ALA A 59 -1.62 -0.06 -2.13
N ILE A 60 -0.81 -1.06 -2.49
CA ILE A 60 -1.18 -2.47 -2.28
C ILE A 60 -0.46 -2.95 -1.04
N TYR A 61 -1.19 -3.54 -0.11
CA TYR A 61 -0.61 -3.96 1.15
C TYR A 61 -1.19 -5.29 1.62
N GLU A 62 -0.49 -5.90 2.57
CA GLU A 62 -0.99 -7.07 3.26
C GLU A 62 -0.96 -6.81 4.76
N ILE A 63 -1.79 -7.54 5.48
CA ILE A 63 -1.95 -7.38 6.91
C ILE A 63 -1.49 -8.63 7.61
N ASN A 64 -0.51 -8.50 8.50
CA ASN A 64 -0.10 -9.59 9.37
C ASN A 64 -0.69 -9.31 10.76
N ARG A 65 -1.84 -9.95 11.05
CA ARG A 65 -2.55 -9.72 12.30
C ARG A 65 -1.81 -10.27 13.49
N LYS A 66 -1.12 -11.36 13.31
CA LYS A 66 -0.38 -12.01 14.39
C LYS A 66 0.72 -11.11 14.92
N GLU A 67 1.46 -10.48 14.02
CA GLU A 67 2.56 -9.59 14.41
C GLU A 67 2.18 -8.13 14.45
N LYS A 68 0.93 -7.82 14.14
CA LYS A 68 0.43 -6.43 14.10
C LYS A 68 1.24 -5.56 13.16
N LYS A 69 1.42 -6.04 11.93
CA LYS A 69 2.16 -5.33 10.88
C LYS A 69 1.33 -5.15 9.64
N VAL A 70 1.46 -3.99 9.01
CA VAL A 70 0.92 -3.73 7.68
C VAL A 70 2.13 -3.54 6.77
N ILE A 71 2.22 -4.36 5.74
CA ILE A 71 3.37 -4.31 4.82
C ILE A 71 2.89 -3.73 3.51
N ILE A 72 3.40 -2.55 3.18
CA ILE A 72 3.09 -1.90 1.91
C ILE A 72 3.98 -2.52 0.85
N LEU A 73 3.37 -3.26 -0.07
CA LEU A 73 4.11 -4.01 -1.09
C LEU A 73 4.46 -3.17 -2.30
N PHE A 74 3.54 -2.32 -2.73
CA PHE A 74 3.74 -1.53 -3.93
C PHE A 74 2.87 -0.28 -3.92
N ILE A 75 3.34 0.77 -4.59
CA ILE A 75 2.61 2.02 -4.75
C ILE A 75 2.73 2.42 -6.23
N GLY A 76 1.61 2.73 -6.85
CA GLY A 76 1.62 3.12 -8.26
C GLY A 76 0.39 3.91 -8.65
N HIS A 77 0.42 4.45 -9.87
CA HIS A 77 -0.68 5.16 -10.44
C HIS A 77 -1.85 4.20 -10.71
N ARG A 78 -3.07 4.66 -10.50
CA ARG A 78 -4.27 3.82 -10.67
C ARG A 78 -4.36 3.11 -12.02
N LYS A 79 -3.79 3.70 -13.07
CA LYS A 79 -3.87 3.15 -14.42
C LYS A 79 -2.98 1.95 -14.65
N THR A 80 -1.85 1.86 -13.93
CA THR A 80 -0.84 0.83 -14.18
C THR A 80 -0.50 -0.03 -12.98
N VAL A 81 -0.95 0.35 -11.79
CA VAL A 81 -0.52 -0.29 -10.55
C VAL A 81 -0.76 -1.81 -10.52
N TYR A 82 -1.89 -2.26 -11.05
CA TYR A 82 -2.22 -3.68 -11.00
C TYR A 82 -1.34 -4.50 -11.93
N ALA A 83 -1.10 -4.00 -13.14
CA ALA A 83 -0.22 -4.67 -14.09
C ALA A 83 1.21 -4.72 -13.57
N ASP A 84 1.69 -3.61 -13.02
CA ASP A 84 3.04 -3.54 -12.47
C ASP A 84 3.19 -4.46 -11.25
N PHE A 85 2.21 -4.46 -10.38
CA PHE A 85 2.21 -5.33 -9.20
C PHE A 85 2.25 -6.80 -9.61
N SER A 86 1.43 -7.19 -10.58
CA SER A 86 1.39 -8.57 -11.07
C SER A 86 2.75 -9.02 -11.58
N LYS A 87 3.43 -8.17 -12.34
CA LYS A 87 4.75 -8.50 -12.88
C LYS A 87 5.79 -8.71 -11.80
N ILE A 88 5.71 -7.94 -10.73
CA ILE A 88 6.71 -7.96 -9.66
C ILE A 88 6.44 -9.05 -8.63
N PHE A 89 5.20 -9.24 -8.25
CA PHE A 89 4.84 -10.08 -7.10
C PHE A 89 4.14 -11.39 -7.45
N LEU A 90 3.56 -11.51 -8.65
CA LEU A 90 2.77 -12.69 -9.00
C LEU A 90 3.42 -13.58 -10.07
N PHE A 91 4.62 -13.26 -10.47
CA PHE A 91 5.41 -14.09 -11.40
C PHE A 91 6.74 -14.42 -10.81
#